data_8ea246bcddbe29b8be2614c894fbc293
#
_entry.id   8ea246bcddbe29b8be2614c894fbc293
#
_cell.length_a   1.000
_cell.length_b   1.000
_cell.length_c   1.000
_cell.angle_alpha   90.00
_cell.angle_beta   90.00
_cell.angle_gamma   90.00
#
_symmetry.space_group_name_H-M   'P 1'
#
loop_
_entity.id
_entity.type
_entity.pdbx_description
1 polymer ?
#
loop_
_entity_poly.entity_id
_entity_poly.type
_entity_poly.pdbx_seq_one_letter_code
_entity_poly.pdbx_strand_id
1 'polypeptide(L)'
;MEMYIGLAVLVVVLIWVVMTYNRFISLRRFKDEAWSGIAVQLKRRHDLAPNLLRLVKRYAQHEKELLEEISRQRGELVGSTRQIADNERQYSGTLGRVFALGEAYPELKASENYLALQQSLNEIEEQLQMARRYFNGTVRDFNILVESFPSLLLARLFNFKAEAFFELDLSLIHISEPTRRSYI
;
A
#
# COMPACT_ATOMS: atom_id res chain seq x y z
N MET A 1 48.80 -18.10 -21.64
CA MET A 1 48.11 -16.82 -21.42
C MET A 1 46.60 -16.98 -21.51
N GLU A 2 46.06 -17.61 -22.55
CA GLU A 2 44.61 -17.77 -22.77
C GLU A 2 43.89 -18.49 -21.63
N MET A 3 44.51 -19.52 -21.04
CA MET A 3 43.93 -20.26 -19.90
C MET A 3 43.75 -19.37 -18.65
N TYR A 4 44.70 -18.48 -18.35
CA TYR A 4 44.57 -17.56 -17.23
C TYR A 4 43.54 -16.46 -17.49
N ILE A 5 43.37 -16.02 -18.73
CA ILE A 5 42.31 -15.08 -19.12
C ILE A 5 40.92 -15.74 -18.95
N GLY A 6 40.78 -16.99 -19.42
CA GLY A 6 39.55 -17.73 -19.26
C GLY A 6 39.16 -17.94 -17.80
N LEU A 7 40.15 -18.28 -16.95
CA LEU A 7 39.94 -18.42 -15.50
C LEU A 7 39.53 -17.10 -14.84
N ALA A 8 40.18 -16.00 -15.21
CA ALA A 8 39.83 -14.69 -14.68
C ALA A 8 38.41 -14.27 -15.05
N VAL A 9 37.98 -14.46 -16.30
CA VAL A 9 36.61 -14.18 -16.75
C VAL A 9 35.59 -15.03 -15.97
N LEU A 10 35.86 -16.32 -15.77
CA LEU A 10 35.00 -17.20 -14.98
C LEU A 10 34.82 -16.72 -13.54
N VAL A 11 35.91 -16.31 -12.90
CA VAL A 11 35.86 -15.77 -11.53
C VAL A 11 35.03 -14.48 -11.46
N VAL A 12 35.21 -13.56 -12.43
CA VAL A 12 34.40 -12.33 -12.50
C VAL A 12 32.93 -12.62 -12.66
N VAL A 13 32.57 -13.58 -13.53
CA VAL A 13 31.18 -14.00 -13.73
C VAL A 13 30.60 -14.61 -12.45
N LEU A 14 31.34 -15.45 -11.74
CA LEU A 14 30.90 -16.03 -10.47
C LEU A 14 30.66 -14.96 -9.40
N ILE A 15 31.57 -13.99 -9.27
CA ILE A 15 31.40 -12.87 -8.34
C ILE A 15 30.14 -12.07 -8.69
N TRP A 16 29.94 -11.78 -9.97
CA TRP A 16 28.75 -11.06 -10.44
C TRP A 16 27.46 -11.83 -10.12
N VAL A 17 27.41 -13.15 -10.33
CA VAL A 17 26.26 -14.02 -10.01
C VAL A 17 25.93 -13.94 -8.51
N VAL A 18 26.95 -14.09 -7.65
CA VAL A 18 26.76 -14.04 -6.19
C VAL A 18 26.25 -12.67 -5.76
N MET A 19 26.86 -11.58 -6.25
CA MET A 19 26.43 -10.21 -5.92
C MET A 19 25.00 -9.94 -6.36
N THR A 20 24.64 -10.35 -7.58
CA THR A 20 23.28 -10.15 -8.11
C THR A 20 22.27 -10.98 -7.34
N TYR A 21 22.56 -12.23 -7.02
CA TYR A 21 21.70 -13.06 -6.18
C TYR A 21 21.46 -12.45 -4.80
N ASN A 22 22.53 -12.01 -4.13
CA ASN A 22 22.42 -11.33 -2.83
C ASN A 22 21.57 -10.06 -2.91
N ARG A 23 21.67 -9.31 -4.03
CA ARG A 23 20.82 -8.13 -4.27
C ARG A 23 19.33 -8.50 -4.38
N PHE A 24 18.98 -9.60 -5.07
CA PHE A 24 17.60 -10.11 -5.09
C PHE A 24 17.08 -10.40 -3.68
N ILE A 25 17.86 -11.12 -2.88
CA ILE A 25 17.48 -11.45 -1.50
C ILE A 25 17.31 -10.19 -0.65
N SER A 26 18.23 -9.23 -0.77
CA SER A 26 18.17 -7.96 -0.04
C SER A 26 16.90 -7.15 -0.39
N LEU A 27 16.61 -6.97 -1.68
CA LEU A 27 15.40 -6.25 -2.11
C LEU A 27 14.12 -6.96 -1.69
N ARG A 28 14.10 -8.29 -1.72
CA ARG A 28 12.98 -9.07 -1.19
C ARG A 28 12.75 -8.83 0.29
N ARG A 29 13.81 -8.77 1.09
CA ARG A 29 13.73 -8.45 2.52
C ARG A 29 13.23 -7.04 2.77
N PHE A 30 13.72 -6.05 2.02
CA PHE A 30 13.21 -4.68 2.11
C PHE A 30 11.73 -4.57 1.74
N LYS A 31 11.27 -5.33 0.74
CA LYS A 31 9.85 -5.41 0.40
C LYS A 31 9.01 -5.97 1.55
N ASP A 32 9.47 -7.07 2.17
CA ASP A 32 8.76 -7.71 3.28
C ASP A 32 8.72 -6.80 4.53
N GLU A 33 9.79 -6.05 4.79
CA GLU A 33 9.83 -5.03 5.85
C GLU A 33 8.86 -3.88 5.55
N ALA A 34 8.88 -3.36 4.32
CA ALA A 34 7.98 -2.30 3.87
C ALA A 34 6.49 -2.72 3.98
N TRP A 35 6.19 -3.98 3.66
CA TRP A 35 4.86 -4.56 3.85
C TRP A 35 4.42 -4.57 5.31
N SER A 36 5.32 -4.90 6.22
CA SER A 36 5.04 -4.86 7.66
C SER A 36 4.63 -3.46 8.13
N GLY A 37 5.23 -2.41 7.56
CA GLY A 37 4.85 -1.02 7.81
C GLY A 37 3.39 -0.73 7.41
N ILE A 38 2.95 -1.21 6.24
CA ILE A 38 1.55 -1.11 5.81
C ILE A 38 0.64 -1.87 6.78
N ALA A 39 0.95 -3.14 7.08
CA ALA A 39 0.13 -4.00 7.92
C ALA A 39 -0.11 -3.39 9.32
N VAL A 40 0.92 -2.76 9.90
CA VAL A 40 0.80 -2.07 11.20
C VAL A 40 -0.20 -0.92 11.13
N GLN A 41 -0.16 -0.08 10.08
CA GLN A 41 -1.07 1.06 9.95
C GLN A 41 -2.51 0.59 9.67
N LEU A 42 -2.69 -0.41 8.81
CA LEU A 42 -4.00 -1.01 8.56
C LEU A 42 -4.61 -1.56 9.84
N LYS A 43 -3.84 -2.30 10.64
CA LYS A 43 -4.29 -2.81 11.93
C LYS A 43 -4.71 -1.69 12.88
N ARG A 44 -3.89 -0.64 13.03
CA ARG A 44 -4.22 0.52 13.87
C ARG A 44 -5.53 1.18 13.43
N ARG A 45 -5.74 1.34 12.12
CA ARG A 45 -6.96 1.88 11.53
C ARG A 45 -8.18 1.04 11.87
N HIS A 46 -8.08 -0.27 11.72
CA HIS A 46 -9.14 -1.22 12.03
C HIS A 46 -9.44 -1.31 13.53
N ASP A 47 -8.44 -1.07 14.39
CA ASP A 47 -8.62 -1.06 15.84
C ASP A 47 -9.32 0.22 16.34
N LEU A 48 -9.16 1.36 15.65
CA LEU A 48 -9.82 2.62 16.00
C LEU A 48 -11.27 2.71 15.49
N ALA A 49 -11.59 2.09 14.37
CA ALA A 49 -12.92 2.17 13.77
C ALA A 49 -14.08 1.81 14.70
N PRO A 50 -14.01 0.77 15.57
CA PRO A 50 -15.09 0.48 16.52
C PRO A 50 -15.38 1.61 17.50
N ASN A 51 -14.36 2.41 17.85
CA ASN A 51 -14.55 3.55 18.74
C ASN A 51 -15.35 4.65 18.04
N LEU A 52 -15.01 4.91 16.77
CA LEU A 52 -15.76 5.84 15.91
C LEU A 52 -17.21 5.37 15.74
N LEU A 53 -17.42 4.09 15.42
CA LEU A 53 -18.76 3.51 15.25
C LEU A 53 -19.61 3.63 16.50
N ARG A 54 -19.05 3.33 17.69
CA ARG A 54 -19.76 3.46 18.96
C ARG A 54 -20.18 4.89 19.23
N LEU A 55 -19.34 5.84 18.87
CA LEU A 55 -19.63 7.26 19.03
C LEU A 55 -20.74 7.70 18.08
N VAL A 56 -20.59 7.42 16.77
CA VAL A 56 -21.54 7.79 15.74
C VAL A 56 -22.91 7.15 16.00
N LYS A 57 -22.96 5.91 16.46
CA LYS A 57 -24.21 5.17 16.77
C LYS A 57 -25.10 5.86 17.81
N ARG A 58 -24.55 6.70 18.69
CA ARG A 58 -25.32 7.46 19.70
C ARG A 58 -26.12 8.60 19.06
N TYR A 59 -25.66 9.13 17.95
CA TYR A 59 -26.23 10.29 17.27
C TYR A 59 -26.99 9.90 16.00
N ALA A 60 -26.53 8.89 15.27
CA ALA A 60 -27.06 8.45 13.98
C ALA A 60 -27.67 7.04 14.08
N GLN A 61 -28.66 6.85 14.94
CA GLN A 61 -29.31 5.54 15.18
C GLN A 61 -30.04 4.99 13.95
N HIS A 62 -30.43 5.83 13.00
CA HIS A 62 -31.15 5.47 11.79
C HIS A 62 -30.23 4.90 10.67
N GLU A 63 -28.92 5.06 10.78
CA GLU A 63 -27.92 4.67 9.77
C GLU A 63 -27.35 3.26 10.03
N LYS A 64 -28.22 2.30 10.32
CA LYS A 64 -27.83 0.93 10.71
C LYS A 64 -27.02 0.23 9.63
N GLU A 65 -27.42 0.35 8.36
CA GLU A 65 -26.79 -0.33 7.24
C GLU A 65 -25.31 0.06 7.06
N LEU A 66 -25.02 1.37 7.15
CA LEU A 66 -23.64 1.87 7.05
C LEU A 66 -22.77 1.38 8.21
N LEU A 67 -23.33 1.37 9.42
CA LEU A 67 -22.62 0.93 10.63
C LEU A 67 -22.36 -0.58 10.62
N GLU A 68 -23.25 -1.37 10.03
CA GLU A 68 -23.07 -2.81 9.84
C GLU A 68 -22.06 -3.10 8.74
N GLU A 69 -22.07 -2.34 7.64
CA GLU A 69 -21.14 -2.48 6.53
C GLU A 69 -19.69 -2.31 6.99
N ILE A 70 -19.37 -1.23 7.70
CA ILE A 70 -18.00 -0.99 8.19
C ILE A 70 -17.57 -2.03 9.25
N SER A 71 -18.51 -2.50 10.06
CA SER A 71 -18.26 -3.56 11.05
C SER A 71 -17.91 -4.89 10.38
N ARG A 72 -18.55 -5.21 9.25
CA ARG A 72 -18.28 -6.41 8.46
C ARG A 72 -16.94 -6.36 7.74
N GLN A 73 -16.58 -5.21 7.16
CA GLN A 73 -15.32 -5.02 6.40
C GLN A 73 -14.06 -5.05 7.27
N ARG A 74 -14.20 -5.00 8.59
CA ARG A 74 -13.08 -4.90 9.55
C ARG A 74 -12.13 -6.09 9.55
N GLY A 75 -12.54 -7.28 9.10
CA GLY A 75 -11.80 -8.54 9.29
C GLY A 75 -10.87 -8.97 8.15
N GLU A 76 -10.81 -8.24 7.05
CA GLU A 76 -10.28 -8.77 5.78
C GLU A 76 -8.85 -8.31 5.46
N LEU A 77 -7.91 -8.48 6.41
CA LEU A 77 -6.46 -8.30 6.16
C LEU A 77 -5.78 -9.59 5.66
N VAL A 78 -6.56 -10.57 5.20
CA VAL A 78 -6.06 -11.87 4.72
C VAL A 78 -6.22 -11.94 3.21
N GLY A 79 -5.13 -12.26 2.51
CA GLY A 79 -5.15 -12.41 1.06
C GLY A 79 -3.88 -11.91 0.38
N SER A 80 -3.92 -11.85 -0.95
CA SER A 80 -2.83 -11.26 -1.75
C SER A 80 -2.78 -9.74 -1.57
N THR A 81 -1.63 -9.13 -1.87
CA THR A 81 -1.44 -7.65 -1.83
C THR A 81 -2.56 -6.90 -2.56
N ARG A 82 -2.98 -7.40 -3.72
CA ARG A 82 -4.07 -6.80 -4.51
C ARG A 82 -5.42 -6.92 -3.79
N GLN A 83 -5.76 -8.08 -3.24
CA GLN A 83 -7.02 -8.28 -2.50
C GLN A 83 -7.08 -7.37 -1.27
N ILE A 84 -5.98 -7.27 -0.51
CA ILE A 84 -5.91 -6.36 0.64
C ILE A 84 -6.07 -4.90 0.18
N ALA A 85 -5.46 -4.50 -0.93
CA ALA A 85 -5.62 -3.14 -1.48
C ALA A 85 -7.07 -2.84 -1.90
N ASP A 86 -7.75 -3.80 -2.53
CA ASP A 86 -9.16 -3.64 -2.94
C ASP A 86 -10.10 -3.54 -1.73
N ASN A 87 -9.90 -4.40 -0.71
CA ASN A 87 -10.66 -4.36 0.54
C ASN A 87 -10.45 -3.03 1.27
N GLU A 88 -9.22 -2.54 1.34
CA GLU A 88 -8.90 -1.26 1.97
C GLU A 88 -9.48 -0.05 1.21
N ARG A 89 -9.61 -0.16 -0.11
CA ARG A 89 -10.32 0.86 -0.90
C ARG A 89 -11.79 0.96 -0.50
N GLN A 90 -12.47 -0.19 -0.41
CA GLN A 90 -13.87 -0.24 0.01
C GLN A 90 -14.03 0.27 1.45
N TYR A 91 -13.15 -0.16 2.35
CA TYR A 91 -13.14 0.28 3.74
C TYR A 91 -12.93 1.79 3.88
N SER A 92 -12.00 2.37 3.10
CA SER A 92 -11.77 3.83 3.06
C SER A 92 -12.99 4.59 2.57
N GLY A 93 -13.70 4.08 1.55
CA GLY A 93 -14.95 4.66 1.06
C GLY A 93 -16.05 4.64 2.13
N THR A 94 -16.20 3.52 2.83
CA THR A 94 -17.19 3.38 3.91
C THR A 94 -16.86 4.27 5.11
N LEU A 95 -15.57 4.40 5.49
CA LEU A 95 -15.12 5.34 6.51
C LEU A 95 -15.41 6.79 6.13
N GLY A 96 -15.18 7.17 4.86
CA GLY A 96 -15.53 8.50 4.34
C GLY A 96 -17.02 8.82 4.50
N ARG A 97 -17.90 7.85 4.25
CA ARG A 97 -19.35 7.99 4.48
C ARG A 97 -19.68 8.19 5.97
N VAL A 98 -18.97 7.50 6.88
CA VAL A 98 -19.13 7.72 8.33
C VAL A 98 -18.69 9.12 8.75
N PHE A 99 -17.62 9.65 8.16
CA PHE A 99 -17.21 11.04 8.41
C PHE A 99 -18.24 12.06 7.86
N ALA A 100 -18.81 11.79 6.70
CA ALA A 100 -19.86 12.63 6.14
C ALA A 100 -21.12 12.68 7.04
N LEU A 101 -21.43 11.61 7.79
CA LEU A 101 -22.49 11.65 8.81
C LEU A 101 -22.15 12.64 9.93
N GLY A 102 -20.89 12.75 10.34
CA GLY A 102 -20.47 13.72 11.35
C GLY A 102 -20.81 15.17 10.95
N GLU A 103 -20.75 15.49 9.66
CA GLU A 103 -21.13 16.80 9.17
C GLU A 103 -22.65 17.07 9.24
N ALA A 104 -23.47 16.00 9.16
CA ALA A 104 -24.92 16.09 9.26
C ALA A 104 -25.43 16.22 10.71
N TYR A 105 -24.60 15.89 11.70
CA TYR A 105 -24.94 15.91 13.12
C TYR A 105 -24.03 16.88 13.89
N PRO A 106 -24.43 18.18 14.07
CA PRO A 106 -23.59 19.20 14.71
C PRO A 106 -23.11 18.86 16.13
N GLU A 107 -23.94 18.16 16.91
CA GLU A 107 -23.57 17.70 18.25
C GLU A 107 -22.45 16.65 18.25
N LEU A 108 -22.44 15.76 17.26
CA LEU A 108 -21.37 14.80 17.04
C LEU A 108 -20.08 15.50 16.61
N LYS A 109 -20.20 16.44 15.67
CA LYS A 109 -19.08 17.24 15.17
C LYS A 109 -18.40 18.06 16.28
N ALA A 110 -19.17 18.56 17.25
CA ALA A 110 -18.67 19.33 18.41
C ALA A 110 -18.06 18.42 19.52
N SER A 111 -18.19 17.09 19.40
CA SER A 111 -17.66 16.17 20.40
C SER A 111 -16.14 16.11 20.34
N GLU A 112 -15.45 16.40 21.44
CA GLU A 112 -13.99 16.29 21.54
C GLU A 112 -13.48 14.88 21.19
N ASN A 113 -14.21 13.85 21.61
CA ASN A 113 -13.86 12.46 21.31
C ASN A 113 -13.96 12.15 19.80
N TYR A 114 -14.94 12.74 19.10
CA TYR A 114 -15.07 12.61 17.66
C TYR A 114 -13.91 13.28 16.92
N LEU A 115 -13.57 14.51 17.30
CA LEU A 115 -12.45 15.25 16.72
C LEU A 115 -11.11 14.53 16.96
N ALA A 116 -10.87 14.01 18.17
CA ALA A 116 -9.66 13.25 18.50
C ALA A 116 -9.54 11.96 17.67
N LEU A 117 -10.66 11.23 17.46
CA LEU A 117 -10.69 10.02 16.60
C LEU A 117 -10.48 10.38 15.14
N GLN A 118 -11.08 11.46 14.64
CA GLN A 118 -10.89 11.95 13.28
C GLN A 118 -9.43 12.32 13.03
N GLN A 119 -8.82 13.06 13.95
CA GLN A 119 -7.39 13.40 13.86
C GLN A 119 -6.52 12.15 13.84
N SER A 120 -6.75 11.19 14.75
CA SER A 120 -5.99 9.94 14.81
C SER A 120 -6.11 9.12 13.53
N LEU A 121 -7.30 9.07 12.92
CA LEU A 121 -7.52 8.37 11.64
C LEU A 121 -6.86 9.09 10.46
N ASN A 122 -6.82 10.43 10.47
CA ASN A 122 -6.09 11.22 9.48
C ASN A 122 -4.57 10.98 9.59
N GLU A 123 -4.01 10.97 10.79
CA GLU A 123 -2.61 10.66 11.03
C GLU A 123 -2.24 9.25 10.53
N ILE A 124 -3.11 8.26 10.78
CA ILE A 124 -2.92 6.89 10.27
C ILE A 124 -2.97 6.87 8.73
N GLU A 125 -3.88 7.61 8.11
CA GLU A 125 -3.96 7.69 6.64
C GLU A 125 -2.69 8.29 6.03
N GLU A 126 -2.13 9.35 6.62
CA GLU A 126 -0.86 9.94 6.20
C GLU A 126 0.30 8.93 6.33
N GLN A 127 0.40 8.22 7.46
CA GLN A 127 1.40 7.18 7.68
C GLN A 127 1.23 6.02 6.68
N LEU A 128 0.00 5.63 6.41
CA LEU A 128 -0.32 4.58 5.44
C LEU A 128 0.09 4.99 4.02
N GLN A 129 -0.14 6.24 3.62
CA GLN A 129 0.31 6.75 2.32
C GLN A 129 1.85 6.76 2.20
N MET A 130 2.57 7.11 3.28
CA MET A 130 4.04 7.03 3.31
C MET A 130 4.52 5.59 3.19
N ALA A 131 3.92 4.67 3.96
CA ALA A 131 4.25 3.25 3.93
C ALA A 131 4.00 2.63 2.54
N ARG A 132 2.90 3.00 1.86
CA ARG A 132 2.59 2.56 0.49
C ARG A 132 3.63 3.05 -0.52
N ARG A 133 4.02 4.32 -0.45
CA ARG A 133 5.06 4.86 -1.34
C ARG A 133 6.38 4.13 -1.16
N TYR A 134 6.76 3.85 0.09
CA TYR A 134 7.96 3.09 0.39
C TYR A 134 7.87 1.66 -0.15
N PHE A 135 6.77 0.94 0.13
CA PHE A 135 6.53 -0.41 -0.39
C PHE A 135 6.58 -0.45 -1.92
N ASN A 136 5.87 0.43 -2.59
CA ASN A 136 5.85 0.48 -4.06
C ASN A 136 7.23 0.83 -4.64
N GLY A 137 8.03 1.65 -3.94
CA GLY A 137 9.41 1.90 -4.28
C GLY A 137 10.26 0.62 -4.24
N THR A 138 10.14 -0.17 -3.17
CA THR A 138 10.89 -1.44 -3.04
C THR A 138 10.45 -2.49 -4.07
N VAL A 139 9.13 -2.58 -4.34
CA VAL A 139 8.59 -3.46 -5.40
C VAL A 139 9.10 -3.05 -6.77
N ARG A 140 9.11 -1.75 -7.09
CA ARG A 140 9.65 -1.24 -8.35
C ARG A 140 11.10 -1.65 -8.52
N ASP A 141 11.94 -1.41 -7.51
CA ASP A 141 13.37 -1.70 -7.58
C ASP A 141 13.64 -3.21 -7.71
N PHE A 142 12.81 -4.04 -7.06
CA PHE A 142 12.84 -5.50 -7.23
C PHE A 142 12.43 -5.90 -8.66
N ASN A 143 11.33 -5.37 -9.18
CA ASN A 143 10.83 -5.68 -10.53
C ASN A 143 11.82 -5.24 -11.61
N ILE A 144 12.46 -4.07 -11.46
CA ILE A 144 13.53 -3.64 -12.36
C ILE A 144 14.64 -4.69 -12.39
N LEU A 145 15.07 -5.22 -11.25
CA LEU A 145 16.13 -6.23 -11.21
C LEU A 145 15.68 -7.57 -11.84
N VAL A 146 14.40 -7.95 -11.69
CA VAL A 146 13.81 -9.15 -12.29
C VAL A 146 13.75 -9.05 -13.82
N GLU A 147 13.48 -7.86 -14.35
CA GLU A 147 13.17 -7.64 -15.78
C GLU A 147 14.39 -7.13 -16.57
N SER A 148 15.42 -6.59 -15.90
CA SER A 148 16.59 -6.02 -16.57
C SER A 148 17.62 -7.08 -16.99
N PHE A 149 18.27 -6.88 -18.15
CA PHE A 149 19.44 -7.66 -18.53
C PHE A 149 20.69 -7.08 -17.85
N PRO A 150 21.61 -7.92 -17.38
CA PRO A 150 21.68 -9.37 -17.48
C PRO A 150 21.01 -10.13 -16.30
N SER A 151 20.53 -9.43 -15.25
CA SER A 151 19.94 -10.02 -14.03
C SER A 151 18.69 -10.88 -14.31
N LEU A 152 17.95 -10.60 -15.40
CA LEU A 152 16.82 -11.40 -15.88
C LEU A 152 17.18 -12.89 -16.03
N LEU A 153 18.40 -13.22 -16.45
CA LEU A 153 18.85 -14.61 -16.61
C LEU A 153 18.85 -15.33 -15.28
N LEU A 154 19.36 -14.66 -14.23
CA LEU A 154 19.36 -15.19 -12.86
C LEU A 154 17.96 -15.21 -12.26
N ALA A 155 17.15 -14.18 -12.55
CA ALA A 155 15.76 -14.15 -12.10
C ALA A 155 14.98 -15.39 -12.60
N ARG A 156 15.13 -15.75 -13.88
CA ARG A 156 14.53 -16.96 -14.46
C ARG A 156 15.08 -18.25 -13.84
N LEU A 157 16.40 -18.33 -13.66
CA LEU A 157 17.07 -19.52 -13.11
C LEU A 157 16.62 -19.80 -11.66
N PHE A 158 16.52 -18.75 -10.83
CA PHE A 158 16.12 -18.87 -9.42
C PHE A 158 14.61 -18.60 -9.19
N ASN A 159 13.82 -18.52 -10.27
CA ASN A 159 12.35 -18.34 -10.23
C ASN A 159 11.89 -17.09 -9.44
N PHE A 160 12.66 -16.00 -9.52
CA PHE A 160 12.20 -14.69 -9.07
C PHE A 160 11.19 -14.14 -10.08
N LYS A 161 10.02 -13.73 -9.58
CA LYS A 161 8.93 -13.19 -10.39
C LYS A 161 8.66 -11.75 -9.97
N ALA A 162 8.18 -10.95 -10.92
CA ALA A 162 7.71 -9.60 -10.62
C ALA A 162 6.56 -9.63 -9.59
N GLU A 163 6.60 -8.68 -8.69
CA GLU A 163 5.67 -8.53 -7.57
C GLU A 163 4.64 -7.45 -7.87
N ALA A 164 3.44 -7.58 -7.30
CA ALA A 164 2.37 -6.61 -7.49
C ALA A 164 2.56 -5.38 -6.61
N PHE A 165 2.25 -4.20 -7.16
CA PHE A 165 2.16 -2.95 -6.41
C PHE A 165 0.93 -2.95 -5.49
N PHE A 166 1.03 -2.18 -4.42
CA PHE A 166 -0.11 -1.85 -3.57
C PHE A 166 -0.79 -0.60 -4.13
N GLU A 167 -1.67 -0.78 -5.11
CA GLU A 167 -2.39 0.31 -5.78
C GLU A 167 -3.78 0.50 -5.16
N LEU A 168 -4.05 1.72 -4.73
CA LEU A 168 -5.40 2.23 -4.62
C LEU A 168 -5.62 3.10 -5.86
N ASP A 169 -6.48 2.65 -6.79
CA ASP A 169 -6.80 3.45 -7.97
C ASP A 169 -7.23 4.85 -7.56
N LEU A 170 -6.40 5.82 -7.87
CA LEU A 170 -6.74 7.24 -7.81
C LEU A 170 -7.53 7.65 -9.07
N SER A 171 -8.25 6.72 -9.69
CA SER A 171 -8.98 6.94 -10.94
C SER A 171 -10.15 7.94 -10.85
N LEU A 172 -10.27 8.68 -9.76
CA LEU A 172 -11.21 9.80 -9.64
C LEU A 172 -10.57 11.20 -9.76
N ILE A 173 -9.24 11.26 -9.99
CA ILE A 173 -8.62 12.51 -10.43
C ILE A 173 -8.47 12.40 -11.96
N HIS A 174 -9.54 12.57 -12.70
CA HIS A 174 -9.47 13.14 -14.03
C HIS A 174 -8.93 14.56 -13.87
N ILE A 175 -7.62 14.68 -13.84
CA ILE A 175 -6.99 15.93 -14.26
C ILE A 175 -7.26 15.97 -15.75
N SER A 176 -8.31 16.70 -16.14
CA SER A 176 -8.51 17.14 -17.51
C SER A 176 -7.18 17.80 -17.91
N GLU A 177 -6.43 17.16 -18.79
CA GLU A 177 -5.28 17.76 -19.44
C GLU A 177 -5.71 19.17 -19.92
N PRO A 178 -5.00 20.25 -19.56
CA PRO A 178 -5.28 21.54 -20.13
C PRO A 178 -5.02 21.41 -21.63
N THR A 179 -6.09 21.48 -22.40
CA THR A 179 -6.08 21.55 -23.86
C THR A 179 -5.01 22.54 -24.28
N ARG A 180 -3.91 22.04 -24.83
CA ARG A 180 -2.85 22.82 -25.45
C ARG A 180 -3.48 23.58 -26.59
N ARG A 181 -3.90 24.83 -26.36
CA ARG A 181 -4.31 25.73 -27.43
C ARG A 181 -3.09 25.94 -28.33
N SER A 182 -3.15 25.32 -29.50
CA SER A 182 -2.33 25.63 -30.64
C SER A 182 -2.64 27.06 -31.04
N TYR A 183 -1.71 27.98 -30.84
CA TYR A 183 -1.71 29.27 -31.53
C TYR A 183 -0.96 29.09 -32.85
N ILE A 184 -1.71 29.18 -33.94
CA ILE A 184 -1.21 29.48 -35.29
C ILE A 184 -0.85 30.97 -35.35
#